data_97d365d47accc71dd3051d566f4513d2
#
_entry.id   97d365d47accc71dd3051d566f4513d2
#
_cell.length_a   1.000
_cell.length_b   1.000
_cell.length_c   1.000
_cell.angle_alpha   90.00
_cell.angle_beta   90.00
_cell.angle_gamma   90.00
#
_symmetry.space_group_name_H-M   'P 1'
#
loop_
_entity.id
_entity.type
_entity.pdbx_description
1 polymer ?
#
loop_
_entity_poly.entity_id
_entity_poly.type
_entity_poly.pdbx_seq_one_letter_code
_entity_poly.pdbx_strand_id
1 'polypeptide(L)'
;MVHRHDYAKSNQRYAVVSTLRLKTDDYRTVTIPKVLRRSGVLFLWALTYYITGLASLAFDDPTSHMAIIWFPAGVSVSAFLSSRRAHWPLLFVALLAARVLLGEPGWHDLLPALLLSAVALAGSVAIAWLVRRFARPGDDLHAIVLWLLATVAICAAQALLREGWLMLAGEQARHTFLTSWMSGVNGVFFATVVVMNVLNSNLRTLPNSTREKIAGGVWLLLLALSTWYIFGAAPYWLTSIIDTDAGAALYFILACLPIALTIAVCVTWRSPGGSLALLVLGSIVVNYTDQKLGPFYVPGLLEGEPLLLAQSYLSITALLVVAVRIMTQSTKPYDPESGRLPGAGVMYQLHPASGEILWDENLQTLLDVGTTPLSTVQQVLERVHPDDRETFKKHWSAGTKPGKRGSSFAFRIDKGNGDWLTIYDQSPGALRGARGQVIIGNWQISRYS
;
A
#
# COMPACT_ATOMS: atom_id res chain seq x y z
N MET A 1 3.50 42.11 -10.75
CA MET A 1 4.56 41.10 -11.12
C MET A 1 4.78 40.09 -10.01
N VAL A 2 3.73 39.50 -9.41
CA VAL A 2 3.81 38.62 -8.21
C VAL A 2 3.06 37.28 -8.39
N HIS A 3 2.52 36.96 -9.57
CA HIS A 3 1.62 35.79 -9.74
C HIS A 3 2.19 34.58 -10.49
N ARG A 4 3.52 34.47 -10.70
CA ARG A 4 4.12 33.34 -11.47
C ARG A 4 4.91 32.32 -10.64
N HIS A 5 5.05 32.50 -9.33
CA HIS A 5 5.90 31.63 -8.49
C HIS A 5 5.17 30.47 -7.77
N ASP A 6 3.85 30.50 -7.68
CA ASP A 6 3.11 29.48 -6.91
C ASP A 6 2.73 28.24 -7.73
N TYR A 7 2.73 28.31 -9.06
CA TYR A 7 2.40 27.16 -9.92
C TYR A 7 3.51 26.09 -10.00
N ALA A 8 4.77 26.47 -9.80
CA ALA A 8 5.89 25.53 -9.86
C ALA A 8 6.01 24.64 -8.60
N LYS A 9 5.61 25.16 -7.43
CA LYS A 9 5.65 24.42 -6.16
C LYS A 9 4.56 23.34 -6.00
N SER A 10 3.45 23.48 -6.72
CA SER A 10 2.35 22.51 -6.70
C SER A 10 2.67 21.23 -7.46
N ASN A 11 3.47 21.31 -8.52
CA ASN A 11 3.76 20.16 -9.37
C ASN A 11 4.79 19.16 -8.79
N GLN A 12 5.66 19.60 -7.87
CA GLN A 12 6.68 18.72 -7.26
C GLN A 12 6.13 17.77 -6.18
N ARG A 13 4.97 18.05 -5.60
CA ARG A 13 4.36 17.19 -4.56
C ARG A 13 3.66 15.94 -5.12
N TYR A 14 3.51 15.83 -6.43
CA TYR A 14 2.77 14.75 -7.10
C TYR A 14 3.65 13.60 -7.62
N ALA A 15 4.97 13.70 -7.51
CA ALA A 15 5.88 12.72 -8.12
C ALA A 15 5.90 11.35 -7.43
N VAL A 16 5.53 11.24 -6.16
CA VAL A 16 5.59 9.99 -5.39
C VAL A 16 4.35 9.10 -5.61
N VAL A 17 3.25 9.65 -6.10
CA VAL A 17 2.03 8.88 -6.43
C VAL A 17 1.85 8.71 -7.94
N SER A 18 2.72 9.32 -8.76
CA SER A 18 2.54 9.42 -10.22
C SER A 18 3.27 8.34 -11.05
N THR A 19 3.72 7.23 -10.48
CA THR A 19 4.29 6.10 -11.24
C THR A 19 3.26 5.26 -12.00
N LEU A 20 2.05 5.79 -12.22
CA LEU A 20 1.07 5.25 -13.15
C LEU A 20 1.01 6.11 -14.42
N ARG A 21 2.15 6.35 -15.08
CA ARG A 21 2.14 6.60 -16.52
C ARG A 21 2.30 5.28 -17.23
N LEU A 22 1.17 4.77 -17.72
CA LEU A 22 1.16 3.74 -18.74
C LEU A 22 2.01 4.23 -19.92
N LYS A 23 3.19 3.66 -20.08
CA LYS A 23 4.03 3.80 -21.26
C LYS A 23 3.36 2.96 -22.35
N THR A 24 2.52 3.59 -23.16
CA THR A 24 1.97 2.99 -24.37
C THR A 24 2.99 3.19 -25.46
N ASP A 25 3.83 2.19 -25.71
CA ASP A 25 4.56 2.05 -26.94
C ASP A 25 3.60 1.53 -28.02
N ASP A 26 3.46 2.32 -29.05
CA ASP A 26 3.17 2.01 -30.46
C ASP A 26 2.18 0.87 -30.79
N TYR A 27 0.90 1.12 -30.59
CA TYR A 27 -0.16 0.59 -31.48
C TYR A 27 -1.09 1.75 -31.82
N ARG A 28 -1.52 1.87 -33.09
CA ARG A 28 -2.45 2.86 -33.65
C ARG A 28 -3.48 3.30 -32.61
N THR A 29 -3.25 4.44 -31.99
CA THR A 29 -4.08 4.97 -30.92
C THR A 29 -5.37 5.47 -31.53
N VAL A 30 -6.44 4.70 -31.35
CA VAL A 30 -7.77 5.30 -31.29
C VAL A 30 -7.70 6.30 -30.14
N THR A 31 -7.66 7.59 -30.47
CA THR A 31 -7.64 8.68 -29.49
C THR A 31 -8.98 8.72 -28.78
N ILE A 32 -9.13 7.89 -27.76
CA ILE A 32 -10.27 7.94 -26.85
C ILE A 32 -10.30 9.35 -26.25
N PRO A 33 -11.40 10.11 -26.39
CA PRO A 33 -11.52 11.45 -25.84
C PRO A 33 -11.16 11.41 -24.34
N LYS A 34 -10.38 12.38 -23.87
CA LYS A 34 -9.95 12.45 -22.44
C LYS A 34 -11.11 12.34 -21.45
N VAL A 35 -12.30 12.82 -21.87
CA VAL A 35 -13.54 12.73 -21.10
C VAL A 35 -14.00 11.28 -20.98
N LEU A 36 -14.05 10.52 -22.06
CA LEU A 36 -14.50 9.13 -22.08
C LEU A 36 -13.57 8.24 -21.23
N ARG A 37 -12.26 8.46 -21.29
CA ARG A 37 -11.29 7.78 -20.42
C ARG A 37 -11.51 8.10 -18.94
N ARG A 38 -11.85 9.35 -18.61
CA ARG A 38 -12.14 9.76 -17.21
C ARG A 38 -13.43 9.11 -16.71
N SER A 39 -14.50 9.17 -17.50
CA SER A 39 -15.77 8.53 -17.16
C SER A 39 -15.63 7.03 -17.00
N GLY A 40 -14.84 6.37 -17.85
CA GLY A 40 -14.54 4.94 -17.75
C GLY A 40 -13.83 4.55 -16.45
N VAL A 41 -12.86 5.35 -15.98
CA VAL A 41 -12.19 5.12 -14.70
C VAL A 41 -13.14 5.30 -13.51
N LEU A 42 -13.99 6.33 -13.53
CA LEU A 42 -14.99 6.56 -12.47
C LEU A 42 -16.01 5.42 -12.43
N PHE A 43 -16.50 5.01 -13.60
CA PHE A 43 -17.40 3.87 -13.72
C PHE A 43 -16.78 2.58 -13.20
N LEU A 44 -15.52 2.33 -13.52
CA LEU A 44 -14.81 1.15 -13.03
C LEU A 44 -14.69 1.15 -11.49
N TRP A 45 -14.40 2.31 -10.87
CA TRP A 45 -14.37 2.43 -9.43
C TRP A 45 -15.74 2.21 -8.79
N ALA A 46 -16.78 2.81 -9.35
CA ALA A 46 -18.16 2.63 -8.88
C ALA A 46 -18.62 1.17 -9.03
N LEU A 47 -18.31 0.54 -10.16
CA LEU A 47 -18.61 -0.87 -10.40
C LEU A 47 -17.85 -1.79 -9.43
N THR A 48 -16.56 -1.57 -9.23
CA THR A 48 -15.76 -2.33 -8.25
C THR A 48 -16.32 -2.17 -6.85
N TYR A 49 -16.68 -0.96 -6.46
CA TYR A 49 -17.33 -0.66 -5.18
C TYR A 49 -18.65 -1.43 -5.03
N TYR A 50 -19.48 -1.40 -6.07
CA TYR A 50 -20.78 -2.07 -6.08
C TYR A 50 -20.65 -3.60 -5.99
N ILE A 51 -19.80 -4.20 -6.83
CA ILE A 51 -19.55 -5.65 -6.82
C ILE A 51 -19.00 -6.11 -5.46
N THR A 52 -18.01 -5.38 -4.90
CA THR A 52 -17.46 -5.72 -3.58
C THR A 52 -18.48 -5.48 -2.47
N GLY A 53 -19.41 -4.54 -2.65
CA GLY A 53 -20.54 -4.33 -1.76
C GLY A 53 -21.51 -5.50 -1.75
N LEU A 54 -21.91 -5.98 -2.94
CA LEU A 54 -22.73 -7.20 -3.05
C LEU A 54 -22.04 -8.40 -2.39
N ALA A 55 -20.73 -8.57 -2.61
CA ALA A 55 -19.96 -9.63 -1.97
C ALA A 55 -19.95 -9.47 -0.44
N SER A 56 -19.87 -8.24 0.08
CA SER A 56 -19.93 -7.99 1.53
C SER A 56 -21.31 -8.29 2.13
N LEU A 57 -22.38 -7.96 1.41
CA LEU A 57 -23.76 -8.22 1.84
C LEU A 57 -24.15 -9.72 1.74
N ALA A 58 -23.51 -10.46 0.83
CA ALA A 58 -23.71 -11.90 0.72
C ALA A 58 -23.20 -12.67 1.96
N PHE A 59 -22.32 -12.05 2.74
CA PHE A 59 -21.76 -12.59 3.98
C PHE A 59 -22.12 -11.67 5.17
N ASP A 60 -23.43 -11.44 5.33
CA ASP A 60 -23.98 -10.67 6.45
C ASP A 60 -24.31 -11.60 7.62
N ASP A 61 -23.85 -11.23 8.82
CA ASP A 61 -24.18 -12.03 10.01
C ASP A 61 -25.67 -11.86 10.36
N PRO A 62 -26.46 -12.94 10.37
CA PRO A 62 -27.90 -12.86 10.59
C PRO A 62 -28.30 -12.27 11.95
N THR A 63 -27.38 -12.28 12.92
CA THR A 63 -27.65 -11.82 14.30
C THR A 63 -27.36 -10.34 14.48
N SER A 64 -26.29 -9.83 13.88
CA SER A 64 -25.89 -8.42 13.98
C SER A 64 -26.32 -7.57 12.78
N HIS A 65 -26.81 -8.18 11.70
CA HIS A 65 -27.07 -7.52 10.41
C HIS A 65 -25.89 -6.68 9.94
N MET A 66 -24.69 -7.20 10.13
CA MET A 66 -23.44 -6.57 9.74
C MET A 66 -22.58 -7.49 8.89
N ALA A 67 -22.07 -6.97 7.81
CA ALA A 67 -21.12 -7.69 6.98
C ALA A 67 -19.87 -8.08 7.80
N ILE A 68 -19.42 -9.31 7.66
CA ILE A 68 -18.18 -9.82 8.27
C ILE A 68 -17.02 -8.91 7.91
N ILE A 69 -16.93 -8.51 6.65
CA ILE A 69 -15.95 -7.57 6.12
C ILE A 69 -16.63 -6.60 5.17
N TRP A 70 -16.46 -5.29 5.39
CA TRP A 70 -16.95 -4.28 4.48
C TRP A 70 -15.90 -3.89 3.43
N PHE A 71 -15.73 -4.73 2.39
CA PHE A 71 -14.75 -4.53 1.31
C PHE A 71 -14.84 -3.16 0.61
N PRO A 72 -16.03 -2.56 0.39
CA PRO A 72 -16.16 -1.25 -0.24
C PRO A 72 -15.38 -0.14 0.46
N ALA A 73 -15.16 -0.24 1.80
CA ALA A 73 -14.37 0.75 2.52
C ALA A 73 -12.93 0.82 2.00
N GLY A 74 -12.28 -0.31 1.79
CA GLY A 74 -10.92 -0.34 1.25
C GLY A 74 -10.85 0.01 -0.24
N VAL A 75 -11.86 -0.35 -1.02
CA VAL A 75 -11.98 0.08 -2.43
C VAL A 75 -12.07 1.60 -2.52
N SER A 76 -12.91 2.24 -1.69
CA SER A 76 -13.05 3.71 -1.69
C SER A 76 -11.78 4.41 -1.23
N VAL A 77 -11.11 3.94 -0.16
CA VAL A 77 -9.82 4.46 0.27
C VAL A 77 -8.79 4.37 -0.86
N SER A 78 -8.69 3.21 -1.53
CA SER A 78 -7.79 3.01 -2.68
C SER A 78 -8.10 3.95 -3.85
N ALA A 79 -9.38 4.15 -4.15
CA ALA A 79 -9.85 5.05 -5.19
C ALA A 79 -9.42 6.50 -4.91
N PHE A 80 -9.59 7.00 -3.67
CA PHE A 80 -9.16 8.34 -3.29
C PHE A 80 -7.63 8.46 -3.22
N LEU A 81 -6.92 7.43 -2.76
CA LEU A 81 -5.47 7.41 -2.75
C LEU A 81 -4.85 7.42 -4.16
N SER A 82 -5.45 6.74 -5.13
CA SER A 82 -4.94 6.66 -6.51
C SER A 82 -5.37 7.83 -7.40
N SER A 83 -6.49 8.53 -7.07
CA SER A 83 -7.06 9.59 -7.88
C SER A 83 -6.49 10.97 -7.53
N ARG A 84 -6.42 11.89 -8.52
CA ARG A 84 -6.05 13.29 -8.26
C ARG A 84 -7.12 13.99 -7.41
N ARG A 85 -6.72 14.87 -6.47
CA ARG A 85 -7.65 15.61 -5.59
C ARG A 85 -8.76 16.36 -6.33
N ALA A 86 -8.45 16.89 -7.52
CA ALA A 86 -9.44 17.57 -8.35
C ALA A 86 -10.60 16.66 -8.83
N HIS A 87 -10.42 15.34 -8.81
CA HIS A 87 -11.45 14.38 -9.19
C HIS A 87 -12.23 13.81 -8.00
N TRP A 88 -11.82 14.13 -6.76
CA TRP A 88 -12.46 13.58 -5.57
C TRP A 88 -13.95 13.89 -5.43
N PRO A 89 -14.45 15.12 -5.74
CA PRO A 89 -15.89 15.37 -5.66
C PRO A 89 -16.69 14.47 -6.60
N LEU A 90 -16.24 14.30 -7.84
CA LEU A 90 -16.94 13.46 -8.81
C LEU A 90 -16.87 11.98 -8.44
N LEU A 91 -15.71 11.52 -7.94
CA LEU A 91 -15.53 10.16 -7.42
C LEU A 91 -16.42 9.92 -6.20
N PHE A 92 -16.53 10.89 -5.29
CA PHE A 92 -17.40 10.82 -4.12
C PHE A 92 -18.86 10.61 -4.53
N VAL A 93 -19.37 11.40 -5.48
CA VAL A 93 -20.73 11.28 -5.98
C VAL A 93 -20.98 9.92 -6.64
N ALA A 94 -20.02 9.44 -7.45
CA ALA A 94 -20.13 8.13 -8.11
C ALA A 94 -20.17 6.97 -7.10
N LEU A 95 -19.32 7.01 -6.07
CA LEU A 95 -19.30 6.00 -5.02
C LEU A 95 -20.52 6.10 -4.09
N LEU A 96 -21.01 7.32 -3.84
CA LEU A 96 -22.23 7.54 -3.07
C LEU A 96 -23.46 6.95 -3.78
N ALA A 97 -23.58 7.17 -5.08
CA ALA A 97 -24.64 6.57 -5.87
C ALA A 97 -24.57 5.02 -5.83
N ALA A 98 -23.36 4.44 -6.01
CA ALA A 98 -23.18 3.00 -5.92
C ALA A 98 -23.56 2.46 -4.53
N ARG A 99 -23.24 3.19 -3.44
CA ARG A 99 -23.58 2.78 -2.08
C ARG A 99 -25.08 2.83 -1.79
N VAL A 100 -25.76 3.87 -2.27
CA VAL A 100 -27.23 3.99 -2.12
C VAL A 100 -27.94 2.89 -2.89
N LEU A 101 -27.47 2.55 -4.09
CA LEU A 101 -28.00 1.44 -4.87
C LEU A 101 -27.85 0.09 -4.19
N LEU A 102 -26.80 -0.12 -3.37
CA LEU A 102 -26.61 -1.35 -2.58
C LEU A 102 -27.62 -1.50 -1.46
N GLY A 103 -28.08 -0.40 -0.88
CA GLY A 103 -29.00 -0.42 0.28
C GLY A 103 -30.48 -0.53 -0.11
N GLU A 104 -30.80 -0.41 -1.39
CA GLU A 104 -32.20 -0.42 -1.92
C GLU A 104 -33.20 0.35 -1.02
N PRO A 105 -32.89 1.60 -0.59
CA PRO A 105 -33.72 2.34 0.33
C PRO A 105 -35.09 2.65 -0.28
N GLY A 106 -36.15 2.49 0.52
CA GLY A 106 -37.46 3.01 0.17
C GLY A 106 -37.45 4.55 0.05
N TRP A 107 -38.45 5.12 -0.61
CA TRP A 107 -38.52 6.58 -0.80
C TRP A 107 -38.48 7.39 0.52
N HIS A 108 -39.03 6.83 1.60
CA HIS A 108 -39.05 7.46 2.93
C HIS A 108 -37.66 7.39 3.62
N ASP A 109 -36.85 6.41 3.28
CA ASP A 109 -35.55 6.16 3.92
C ASP A 109 -34.38 6.70 3.08
N LEU A 110 -34.67 7.30 1.94
CA LEU A 110 -33.64 7.77 1.00
C LEU A 110 -32.74 8.84 1.63
N LEU A 111 -33.29 9.81 2.36
CA LEU A 111 -32.52 10.88 2.98
C LEU A 111 -31.61 10.38 4.12
N PRO A 112 -32.09 9.57 5.07
CA PRO A 112 -31.23 8.91 6.07
C PRO A 112 -30.15 8.05 5.43
N ALA A 113 -30.49 7.25 4.41
CA ALA A 113 -29.53 6.41 3.69
C ALA A 113 -28.45 7.21 2.99
N LEU A 114 -28.79 8.33 2.35
CA LEU A 114 -27.84 9.25 1.75
C LEU A 114 -26.90 9.88 2.78
N LEU A 115 -27.42 10.34 3.92
CA LEU A 115 -26.61 10.94 4.97
C LEU A 115 -25.63 9.94 5.59
N LEU A 116 -26.09 8.76 5.96
CA LEU A 116 -25.24 7.71 6.52
C LEU A 116 -24.18 7.24 5.49
N SER A 117 -24.58 7.12 4.23
CA SER A 117 -23.66 6.76 3.14
C SER A 117 -22.60 7.84 2.91
N ALA A 118 -22.99 9.11 2.96
CA ALA A 118 -22.07 10.25 2.85
C ALA A 118 -21.07 10.29 4.01
N VAL A 119 -21.52 10.07 5.24
CA VAL A 119 -20.65 9.98 6.42
C VAL A 119 -19.65 8.84 6.29
N ALA A 120 -20.10 7.67 5.84
CA ALA A 120 -19.23 6.52 5.64
C ALA A 120 -18.15 6.79 4.57
N LEU A 121 -18.51 7.41 3.44
CA LEU A 121 -17.56 7.78 2.40
C LEU A 121 -16.65 8.93 2.82
N ALA A 122 -17.13 9.88 3.64
CA ALA A 122 -16.31 10.95 4.19
C ALA A 122 -15.15 10.41 5.03
N GLY A 123 -15.34 9.30 5.75
CA GLY A 123 -14.24 8.61 6.44
C GLY A 123 -13.17 8.09 5.48
N SER A 124 -13.55 7.50 4.35
CA SER A 124 -12.59 7.04 3.34
C SER A 124 -11.80 8.23 2.73
N VAL A 125 -12.48 9.36 2.50
CA VAL A 125 -11.83 10.61 2.07
C VAL A 125 -10.86 11.11 3.14
N ALA A 126 -11.27 11.08 4.42
CA ALA A 126 -10.44 11.53 5.54
C ALA A 126 -9.18 10.69 5.70
N ILE A 127 -9.27 9.35 5.61
CA ILE A 127 -8.11 8.43 5.62
C ILE A 127 -7.16 8.81 4.47
N ALA A 128 -7.67 8.89 3.24
CA ALA A 128 -6.85 9.21 2.08
C ALA A 128 -6.24 10.62 2.16
N TRP A 129 -6.96 11.59 2.73
CA TRP A 129 -6.49 12.96 2.94
C TRP A 129 -5.36 13.02 3.97
N LEU A 130 -5.52 12.35 5.13
CA LEU A 130 -4.51 12.28 6.18
C LEU A 130 -3.21 11.67 5.64
N VAL A 131 -3.30 10.53 4.98
CA VAL A 131 -2.12 9.87 4.38
C VAL A 131 -1.44 10.81 3.39
N ARG A 132 -2.19 11.42 2.46
CA ARG A 132 -1.60 12.32 1.46
C ARG A 132 -1.10 13.64 2.00
N ARG A 133 -1.59 14.08 3.15
CA ARG A 133 -1.19 15.35 3.78
C ARG A 133 0.05 15.22 4.62
N PHE A 134 0.17 14.10 5.34
CA PHE A 134 1.18 13.92 6.37
C PHE A 134 2.24 12.88 6.04
N ALA A 135 2.00 11.96 5.08
CA ALA A 135 3.03 11.02 4.65
C ALA A 135 4.27 11.77 4.13
N ARG A 136 5.43 11.32 4.57
CA ARG A 136 6.72 11.87 4.13
C ARG A 136 7.05 11.34 2.75
N PRO A 137 7.46 12.18 1.80
CA PRO A 137 7.92 11.69 0.50
C PRO A 137 9.13 10.78 0.65
N GLY A 138 9.05 9.58 0.08
CA GLY A 138 10.14 8.60 0.11
C GLY A 138 10.21 7.72 1.37
N ASP A 139 9.33 7.90 2.34
CA ASP A 139 9.24 7.07 3.54
C ASP A 139 7.95 6.23 3.51
N ASP A 140 8.06 5.05 2.89
CA ASP A 140 6.92 4.13 2.74
C ASP A 140 6.44 3.60 4.10
N LEU A 141 7.35 3.38 5.04
CA LEU A 141 7.01 2.91 6.39
C LEU A 141 6.14 3.94 7.12
N HIS A 142 6.56 5.22 7.11
CA HIS A 142 5.78 6.29 7.72
C HIS A 142 4.39 6.43 7.07
N ALA A 143 4.29 6.30 5.74
CA ALA A 143 3.01 6.36 5.03
C ALA A 143 2.08 5.21 5.45
N ILE A 144 2.61 4.00 5.63
CA ILE A 144 1.85 2.83 6.05
C ILE A 144 1.41 2.94 7.50
N VAL A 145 2.30 3.34 8.42
CA VAL A 145 1.94 3.57 9.83
C VAL A 145 0.84 4.62 9.95
N LEU A 146 0.95 5.72 9.20
CA LEU A 146 -0.06 6.76 9.18
C LEU A 146 -1.41 6.25 8.63
N TRP A 147 -1.37 5.42 7.56
CA TRP A 147 -2.56 4.80 7.01
C TRP A 147 -3.23 3.85 8.02
N LEU A 148 -2.45 3.03 8.75
CA LEU A 148 -2.95 2.14 9.80
C LEU A 148 -3.64 2.94 10.90
N LEU A 149 -2.95 3.94 11.47
CA LEU A 149 -3.49 4.76 12.57
C LEU A 149 -4.73 5.54 12.13
N ALA A 150 -4.70 6.14 10.94
CA ALA A 150 -5.84 6.87 10.39
C ALA A 150 -7.04 5.93 10.18
N THR A 151 -6.83 4.71 9.68
CA THR A 151 -7.90 3.73 9.47
C THR A 151 -8.52 3.34 10.80
N VAL A 152 -7.72 2.95 11.78
CA VAL A 152 -8.20 2.53 13.11
C VAL A 152 -9.02 3.65 13.77
N ALA A 153 -8.50 4.88 13.78
CA ALA A 153 -9.14 6.03 14.42
C ALA A 153 -10.44 6.45 13.71
N ILE A 154 -10.42 6.53 12.37
CA ILE A 154 -11.58 7.00 11.60
C ILE A 154 -12.68 5.93 11.59
N CYS A 155 -12.35 4.64 11.46
CA CYS A 155 -13.34 3.57 11.56
C CYS A 155 -13.97 3.53 12.97
N ALA A 156 -13.22 3.80 14.04
CA ALA A 156 -13.77 3.91 15.39
C ALA A 156 -14.76 5.09 15.50
N ALA A 157 -14.39 6.26 14.99
CA ALA A 157 -15.28 7.42 14.97
C ALA A 157 -16.56 7.14 14.16
N GLN A 158 -16.46 6.46 13.02
CA GLN A 158 -17.63 6.06 12.22
C GLN A 158 -18.54 5.06 12.94
N ALA A 159 -17.96 4.08 13.64
CA ALA A 159 -18.72 3.13 14.46
C ALA A 159 -19.47 3.82 15.59
N LEU A 160 -18.82 4.77 16.29
CA LEU A 160 -19.46 5.60 17.32
C LEU A 160 -20.60 6.45 16.77
N LEU A 161 -20.41 7.10 15.62
CA LEU A 161 -21.44 7.89 14.95
C LEU A 161 -22.65 7.02 14.57
N ARG A 162 -22.40 5.82 14.05
CA ARG A 162 -23.47 4.87 13.73
C ARG A 162 -24.23 4.44 14.97
N GLU A 163 -23.53 4.07 16.04
CA GLU A 163 -24.15 3.64 17.28
C GLU A 163 -24.98 4.77 17.93
N GLY A 164 -24.45 5.99 17.94
CA GLY A 164 -25.18 7.20 18.36
C GLY A 164 -26.45 7.43 17.54
N TRP A 165 -26.38 7.21 16.22
CA TRP A 165 -27.56 7.31 15.35
C TRP A 165 -28.63 6.27 15.69
N LEU A 166 -28.24 4.99 15.89
CA LEU A 166 -29.16 3.91 16.27
C LEU A 166 -29.82 4.18 17.61
N MET A 167 -29.08 4.68 18.61
CA MET A 167 -29.64 5.09 19.90
C MET A 167 -30.68 6.22 19.76
N LEU A 168 -30.40 7.22 18.91
CA LEU A 168 -31.35 8.31 18.64
C LEU A 168 -32.62 7.83 17.90
N ALA A 169 -32.48 6.79 17.06
CA ALA A 169 -33.59 6.15 16.37
C ALA A 169 -34.42 5.23 17.30
N GLY A 170 -34.01 5.03 18.56
CA GLY A 170 -34.71 4.18 19.52
C GLY A 170 -34.42 2.68 19.35
N GLU A 171 -33.45 2.32 18.53
CA GLU A 171 -33.01 0.93 18.36
C GLU A 171 -32.04 0.56 19.49
N GLN A 172 -32.21 -0.67 20.05
CA GLN A 172 -31.29 -1.14 21.07
C GLN A 172 -29.93 -1.47 20.44
N ALA A 173 -28.95 -0.60 20.66
CA ALA A 173 -27.58 -0.83 20.30
C ALA A 173 -26.95 -1.92 21.18
N ARG A 174 -27.15 -3.20 20.83
CA ARG A 174 -26.51 -4.32 21.52
C ARG A 174 -25.11 -4.53 20.95
N HIS A 175 -24.09 -4.06 21.67
CA HIS A 175 -22.65 -4.39 21.44
C HIS A 175 -22.15 -4.33 19.99
N THR A 176 -22.78 -3.51 19.13
CA THR A 176 -22.47 -3.44 17.70
C THR A 176 -21.23 -2.60 17.38
N PHE A 177 -20.72 -1.83 18.35
CA PHE A 177 -19.55 -0.97 18.15
C PHE A 177 -18.32 -1.76 17.68
N LEU A 178 -17.92 -2.80 18.44
CA LEU A 178 -16.71 -3.56 18.15
C LEU A 178 -16.80 -4.27 16.80
N THR A 179 -17.92 -4.91 16.50
CA THR A 179 -18.13 -5.62 15.23
C THR A 179 -18.18 -4.65 14.05
N SER A 180 -18.84 -3.51 14.19
CA SER A 180 -18.88 -2.46 13.17
C SER A 180 -17.50 -1.84 12.93
N TRP A 181 -16.78 -1.53 14.01
CA TRP A 181 -15.43 -1.00 13.93
C TRP A 181 -14.48 -1.96 13.21
N MET A 182 -14.44 -3.22 13.66
CA MET A 182 -13.59 -4.27 13.09
C MET A 182 -13.96 -4.58 11.64
N SER A 183 -15.25 -4.63 11.29
CA SER A 183 -15.68 -4.79 9.89
C SER A 183 -15.15 -3.69 8.99
N GLY A 184 -15.20 -2.43 9.44
CA GLY A 184 -14.63 -1.30 8.71
C GLY A 184 -13.11 -1.36 8.57
N VAL A 185 -12.40 -1.63 9.68
CA VAL A 185 -10.93 -1.76 9.70
C VAL A 185 -10.48 -2.88 8.77
N ASN A 186 -11.11 -4.07 8.87
CA ASN A 186 -10.83 -5.21 8.01
C ASN A 186 -11.06 -4.89 6.53
N GLY A 187 -12.18 -4.24 6.24
CA GLY A 187 -12.52 -3.84 4.88
C GLY A 187 -11.45 -2.93 4.27
N VAL A 188 -10.96 -1.94 5.04
CA VAL A 188 -9.89 -1.06 4.60
C VAL A 188 -8.57 -1.82 4.48
N PHE A 189 -8.15 -2.58 5.49
CA PHE A 189 -6.88 -3.28 5.45
C PHE A 189 -6.83 -4.30 4.31
N PHE A 190 -7.82 -5.16 4.23
CA PHE A 190 -7.84 -6.22 3.24
C PHE A 190 -7.98 -5.69 1.81
N ALA A 191 -9.05 -4.94 1.53
CA ALA A 191 -9.32 -4.49 0.17
C ALA A 191 -8.32 -3.45 -0.32
N THR A 192 -7.79 -2.54 0.55
CA THR A 192 -6.75 -1.60 0.13
C THR A 192 -5.47 -2.33 -0.27
N VAL A 193 -5.04 -3.34 0.49
CA VAL A 193 -3.84 -4.12 0.16
C VAL A 193 -4.01 -4.84 -1.17
N VAL A 194 -5.16 -5.50 -1.38
CA VAL A 194 -5.45 -6.21 -2.64
C VAL A 194 -5.47 -5.23 -3.82
N VAL A 195 -6.26 -4.16 -3.72
CA VAL A 195 -6.45 -3.19 -4.81
C VAL A 195 -5.16 -2.46 -5.14
N MET A 196 -4.44 -1.95 -4.12
CA MET A 196 -3.18 -1.23 -4.35
C MET A 196 -2.09 -2.14 -4.90
N ASN A 197 -2.07 -3.41 -4.52
CA ASN A 197 -1.16 -4.37 -5.12
C ASN A 197 -1.50 -4.62 -6.60
N VAL A 198 -2.77 -4.78 -6.94
CA VAL A 198 -3.21 -4.95 -8.34
C VAL A 198 -2.87 -3.71 -9.17
N LEU A 199 -3.17 -2.51 -8.67
CA LEU A 199 -2.85 -1.25 -9.35
C LEU A 199 -1.34 -1.02 -9.54
N ASN A 200 -0.53 -1.44 -8.57
CA ASN A 200 0.93 -1.28 -8.61
C ASN A 200 1.66 -2.48 -9.24
N SER A 201 0.94 -3.60 -9.47
CA SER A 201 1.53 -4.73 -10.18
C SER A 201 1.62 -4.39 -11.67
N ASN A 202 2.84 -4.12 -12.14
CA ASN A 202 3.08 -4.34 -13.55
C ASN A 202 2.96 -5.86 -13.77
N LEU A 203 2.08 -6.31 -14.66
CA LEU A 203 1.97 -7.73 -15.06
C LEU A 203 3.31 -8.29 -15.57
N ARG A 204 4.27 -7.43 -15.90
CA ARG A 204 5.66 -7.75 -16.24
C ARG A 204 6.53 -8.13 -15.03
N THR A 205 6.05 -7.97 -13.78
CA THR A 205 6.80 -8.30 -12.56
C THR A 205 6.55 -9.72 -12.05
N LEU A 206 5.79 -10.53 -12.78
CA LEU A 206 5.74 -11.97 -12.53
C LEU A 206 7.14 -12.55 -12.73
N PRO A 207 7.55 -13.52 -11.88
CA PRO A 207 8.88 -14.11 -12.02
C PRO A 207 9.08 -14.65 -13.44
N ASN A 208 10.22 -14.37 -14.03
CA ASN A 208 10.53 -14.85 -15.37
C ASN A 208 10.85 -16.35 -15.37
N SER A 209 11.33 -16.85 -14.24
CA SER A 209 11.70 -18.27 -14.06
C SER A 209 10.45 -19.16 -13.97
N THR A 210 10.39 -20.17 -14.83
CA THR A 210 9.34 -21.21 -14.79
C THR A 210 9.31 -21.91 -13.42
N ARG A 211 10.46 -22.11 -12.79
CA ARG A 211 10.58 -22.71 -11.46
C ARG A 211 9.87 -21.88 -10.39
N GLU A 212 10.06 -20.56 -10.38
CA GLU A 212 9.38 -19.68 -9.44
C GLU A 212 7.87 -19.62 -9.68
N LYS A 213 7.43 -19.65 -10.94
CA LYS A 213 6.00 -19.73 -11.28
C LYS A 213 5.35 -20.98 -10.73
N ILE A 214 6.00 -22.14 -10.93
CA ILE A 214 5.52 -23.43 -10.43
C ILE A 214 5.54 -23.43 -8.90
N ALA A 215 6.63 -23.00 -8.27
CA ALA A 215 6.75 -22.97 -6.82
C ALA A 215 5.65 -22.10 -6.17
N GLY A 216 5.39 -20.90 -6.70
CA GLY A 216 4.31 -20.05 -6.21
C GLY A 216 2.92 -20.65 -6.43
N GLY A 217 2.71 -21.36 -7.56
CA GLY A 217 1.46 -22.09 -7.83
C GLY A 217 1.25 -23.23 -6.84
N VAL A 218 2.32 -23.98 -6.50
CA VAL A 218 2.27 -25.03 -5.47
C VAL A 218 1.92 -24.45 -4.09
N TRP A 219 2.58 -23.35 -3.69
CA TRP A 219 2.26 -22.69 -2.42
C TRP A 219 0.82 -22.18 -2.37
N LEU A 220 0.31 -21.61 -3.48
CA LEU A 220 -1.07 -21.14 -3.56
C LEU A 220 -2.07 -22.30 -3.47
N LEU A 221 -1.78 -23.42 -4.12
CA LEU A 221 -2.60 -24.63 -4.04
C LEU A 221 -2.60 -25.20 -2.61
N LEU A 222 -1.43 -25.28 -1.98
CA LEU A 222 -1.32 -25.71 -0.59
C LEU A 222 -2.08 -24.78 0.35
N LEU A 223 -2.02 -23.47 0.12
CA LEU A 223 -2.81 -22.48 0.86
C LEU A 223 -4.30 -22.77 0.70
N ALA A 224 -4.79 -22.93 -0.51
CA ALA A 224 -6.21 -23.17 -0.76
C ALA A 224 -6.69 -24.47 -0.11
N LEU A 225 -5.94 -25.56 -0.30
CA LEU A 225 -6.29 -26.88 0.24
C LEU A 225 -6.23 -26.92 1.77
N SER A 226 -5.16 -26.37 2.36
CA SER A 226 -5.03 -26.32 3.84
C SER A 226 -6.09 -25.45 4.48
N THR A 227 -6.39 -24.27 3.89
CA THR A 227 -7.45 -23.39 4.40
C THR A 227 -8.82 -24.06 4.28
N TRP A 228 -9.12 -24.65 3.13
CA TRP A 228 -10.35 -25.38 2.92
C TRP A 228 -10.51 -26.54 3.93
N TYR A 229 -9.44 -27.30 4.15
CA TYR A 229 -9.45 -28.44 5.07
C TYR A 229 -9.62 -27.98 6.54
N ILE A 230 -8.87 -26.96 6.98
CA ILE A 230 -8.88 -26.48 8.36
C ILE A 230 -10.19 -25.76 8.68
N PHE A 231 -10.72 -24.97 7.77
CA PHE A 231 -11.94 -24.19 8.02
C PHE A 231 -13.22 -24.93 7.67
N GLY A 232 -13.23 -25.77 6.63
CA GLY A 232 -14.43 -26.40 6.10
C GLY A 232 -14.65 -27.83 6.52
N ALA A 233 -13.59 -28.63 6.58
CA ALA A 233 -13.66 -30.01 6.97
C ALA A 233 -12.93 -30.19 8.29
N ALA A 234 -13.55 -29.81 9.41
CA ALA A 234 -12.98 -30.17 10.71
C ALA A 234 -12.69 -31.70 10.70
N PRO A 235 -11.44 -32.14 10.78
CA PRO A 235 -11.13 -33.56 10.68
C PRO A 235 -11.90 -34.31 11.75
N TYR A 236 -12.55 -35.40 11.39
CA TYR A 236 -13.32 -36.21 12.33
C TYR A 236 -12.54 -36.60 13.61
N TRP A 237 -11.19 -36.74 13.46
CA TRP A 237 -10.32 -37.01 14.60
C TRP A 237 -10.14 -35.79 15.50
N LEU A 238 -10.31 -34.57 14.97
CA LEU A 238 -10.19 -33.32 15.73
C LEU A 238 -11.47 -33.05 16.52
N THR A 239 -12.66 -33.43 16.02
CA THR A 239 -13.92 -33.23 16.72
C THR A 239 -13.95 -33.99 18.05
N SER A 240 -13.33 -35.17 18.15
CA SER A 240 -13.21 -35.91 19.40
C SER A 240 -12.22 -35.30 20.42
N ILE A 241 -11.37 -34.38 19.96
CA ILE A 241 -10.33 -33.74 20.76
C ILE A 241 -10.68 -32.28 21.07
N ILE A 242 -11.53 -31.63 20.23
CA ILE A 242 -11.93 -30.21 20.39
C ILE A 242 -12.65 -29.94 21.71
N ASP A 243 -13.33 -30.93 22.26
CA ASP A 243 -14.00 -30.83 23.58
C ASP A 243 -13.00 -30.69 24.73
N THR A 244 -11.70 -30.77 24.47
CA THR A 244 -10.64 -30.54 25.44
C THR A 244 -9.96 -29.19 25.16
N ASP A 245 -9.50 -28.49 26.21
CA ASP A 245 -8.73 -27.24 26.07
C ASP A 245 -7.51 -27.41 25.19
N ALA A 246 -6.83 -28.56 25.25
CA ALA A 246 -5.69 -28.89 24.43
C ALA A 246 -6.07 -29.04 22.95
N GLY A 247 -7.24 -29.61 22.65
CA GLY A 247 -7.75 -29.76 21.28
C GLY A 247 -8.13 -28.43 20.66
N ALA A 248 -8.78 -27.55 21.41
CA ALA A 248 -9.08 -26.19 20.97
C ALA A 248 -7.79 -25.41 20.65
N ALA A 249 -6.77 -25.48 21.54
CA ALA A 249 -5.48 -24.85 21.32
C ALA A 249 -4.78 -25.39 20.05
N LEU A 250 -4.80 -26.70 19.83
CA LEU A 250 -4.23 -27.32 18.63
C LEU A 250 -4.93 -26.80 17.36
N TYR A 251 -6.25 -26.65 17.39
CA TYR A 251 -7.03 -26.16 16.25
C TYR A 251 -6.66 -24.71 15.90
N PHE A 252 -6.49 -23.84 16.92
CA PHE A 252 -5.99 -22.48 16.71
C PHE A 252 -4.56 -22.47 16.13
N ILE A 253 -3.67 -23.35 16.58
CA ILE A 253 -2.32 -23.49 16.03
C ILE A 253 -2.40 -23.89 14.55
N LEU A 254 -3.23 -24.86 14.20
CA LEU A 254 -3.45 -25.26 12.82
C LEU A 254 -3.96 -24.09 11.95
N ALA A 255 -4.80 -23.21 12.49
CA ALA A 255 -5.28 -22.04 11.80
C ALA A 255 -4.14 -21.03 11.43
N CYS A 256 -2.98 -21.11 12.09
CA CYS A 256 -1.81 -20.30 11.72
C CYS A 256 -1.11 -20.79 10.45
N LEU A 257 -1.29 -22.04 10.03
CA LEU A 257 -0.65 -22.60 8.83
C LEU A 257 -1.01 -21.85 7.54
N PRO A 258 -2.27 -21.48 7.25
CA PRO A 258 -2.61 -20.68 6.09
C PRO A 258 -1.93 -19.30 6.07
N ILE A 259 -1.68 -18.68 7.24
CA ILE A 259 -0.92 -17.42 7.32
C ILE A 259 0.51 -17.64 6.81
N ALA A 260 1.19 -18.70 7.29
CA ALA A 260 2.55 -19.02 6.86
C ALA A 260 2.61 -19.28 5.36
N LEU A 261 1.64 -20.02 4.81
CA LEU A 261 1.54 -20.29 3.38
C LEU A 261 1.26 -19.00 2.57
N THR A 262 0.43 -18.09 3.10
CA THR A 262 0.21 -16.77 2.49
C THR A 262 1.52 -15.98 2.37
N ILE A 263 2.35 -16.02 3.40
CA ILE A 263 3.69 -15.41 3.39
C ILE A 263 4.58 -16.09 2.34
N ALA A 264 4.57 -17.42 2.24
CA ALA A 264 5.35 -18.16 1.24
C ALA A 264 4.96 -17.77 -0.20
N VAL A 265 3.66 -17.64 -0.51
CA VAL A 265 3.19 -17.14 -1.81
C VAL A 265 3.66 -15.69 -2.04
N CYS A 266 3.55 -14.84 -1.02
CA CYS A 266 3.94 -13.43 -1.09
C CYS A 266 5.43 -13.25 -1.39
N VAL A 267 6.29 -14.06 -0.77
CA VAL A 267 7.74 -14.06 -1.01
C VAL A 267 8.05 -14.58 -2.41
N THR A 268 7.39 -15.66 -2.85
CA THR A 268 7.68 -16.33 -4.13
C THR A 268 7.18 -15.52 -5.32
N TRP A 269 5.94 -15.05 -5.30
CA TRP A 269 5.32 -14.29 -6.40
C TRP A 269 5.30 -12.78 -6.18
N ARG A 270 5.90 -12.31 -5.11
CA ARG A 270 5.99 -10.88 -4.77
C ARG A 270 4.60 -10.22 -4.68
N SER A 271 4.47 -8.98 -5.21
CA SER A 271 3.26 -8.16 -5.08
C SER A 271 1.96 -8.84 -5.60
N PRO A 272 1.90 -9.41 -6.81
CA PRO A 272 0.68 -10.06 -7.29
C PRO A 272 0.33 -11.32 -6.49
N GLY A 273 1.35 -12.05 -5.99
CA GLY A 273 1.14 -13.23 -5.16
C GLY A 273 0.46 -12.93 -3.84
N GLY A 274 0.88 -11.85 -3.17
CA GLY A 274 0.26 -11.44 -1.92
C GLY A 274 -1.23 -11.10 -2.05
N SER A 275 -1.63 -10.40 -3.12
CA SER A 275 -3.04 -10.12 -3.37
C SER A 275 -3.86 -11.38 -3.65
N LEU A 276 -3.32 -12.26 -4.49
CA LEU A 276 -4.01 -13.51 -4.84
C LEU A 276 -4.15 -14.42 -3.62
N ALA A 277 -3.09 -14.55 -2.81
CA ALA A 277 -3.12 -15.32 -1.58
C ALA A 277 -4.15 -14.79 -0.58
N LEU A 278 -4.21 -13.45 -0.39
CA LEU A 278 -5.22 -12.83 0.46
C LEU A 278 -6.64 -13.06 -0.06
N LEU A 279 -6.87 -12.98 -1.38
CA LEU A 279 -8.18 -13.25 -1.96
C LEU A 279 -8.61 -14.70 -1.73
N VAL A 280 -7.72 -15.66 -1.96
CA VAL A 280 -8.01 -17.08 -1.73
C VAL A 280 -8.29 -17.35 -0.26
N LEU A 281 -7.38 -16.91 0.63
CA LEU A 281 -7.57 -17.07 2.07
C LEU A 281 -8.85 -16.41 2.56
N GLY A 282 -9.05 -15.13 2.21
CA GLY A 282 -10.20 -14.36 2.67
C GLY A 282 -11.52 -14.92 2.19
N SER A 283 -11.60 -15.36 0.93
CA SER A 283 -12.81 -15.96 0.38
C SER A 283 -13.20 -17.24 1.11
N ILE A 284 -12.23 -18.12 1.41
CA ILE A 284 -12.47 -19.37 2.11
C ILE A 284 -12.86 -19.10 3.57
N VAL A 285 -12.09 -18.26 4.28
CA VAL A 285 -12.34 -17.94 5.70
C VAL A 285 -13.70 -17.28 5.86
N VAL A 286 -14.03 -16.28 5.04
CA VAL A 286 -15.32 -15.57 5.13
C VAL A 286 -16.48 -16.52 4.87
N ASN A 287 -16.38 -17.36 3.82
CA ASN A 287 -17.43 -18.33 3.47
C ASN A 287 -17.70 -19.32 4.61
N TYR A 288 -16.68 -19.85 5.26
CA TYR A 288 -16.88 -20.81 6.36
C TYR A 288 -17.26 -20.12 7.69
N THR A 289 -16.79 -18.89 7.92
CA THR A 289 -17.24 -18.07 9.06
C THR A 289 -18.74 -17.78 8.96
N ASP A 290 -19.25 -17.47 7.78
CA ASP A 290 -20.67 -17.27 7.50
C ASP A 290 -21.50 -18.55 7.83
N GLN A 291 -20.96 -19.71 7.48
CA GLN A 291 -21.58 -21.01 7.79
C GLN A 291 -21.41 -21.42 9.27
N LYS A 292 -20.83 -20.57 10.12
CA LYS A 292 -20.50 -20.86 11.51
C LYS A 292 -19.58 -22.08 11.70
N LEU A 293 -18.69 -22.28 10.73
CA LEU A 293 -17.69 -23.36 10.73
C LEU A 293 -16.29 -22.79 10.93
N GLY A 294 -15.38 -23.67 11.31
CA GLY A 294 -13.95 -23.36 11.39
C GLY A 294 -13.42 -23.15 12.82
N PRO A 295 -12.13 -22.82 12.94
CA PRO A 295 -11.40 -22.80 14.22
C PRO A 295 -11.86 -21.71 15.18
N PHE A 296 -12.67 -20.75 14.72
CA PHE A 296 -13.17 -19.65 15.55
C PHE A 296 -14.48 -20.01 16.30
N TYR A 297 -15.16 -21.10 15.88
CA TYR A 297 -16.40 -21.57 16.52
C TYR A 297 -16.10 -22.71 17.49
N VAL A 298 -15.41 -22.37 18.57
CA VAL A 298 -15.16 -23.32 19.69
C VAL A 298 -16.16 -23.13 20.82
N PRO A 299 -16.52 -24.23 21.56
CA PRO A 299 -17.40 -24.13 22.70
C PRO A 299 -16.90 -23.13 23.75
N GLY A 300 -17.82 -22.39 24.36
CA GLY A 300 -17.52 -21.44 25.45
C GLY A 300 -17.32 -19.98 25.02
N LEU A 301 -17.30 -19.67 23.71
CA LEU A 301 -17.28 -18.31 23.23
C LEU A 301 -18.68 -17.67 23.28
N LEU A 302 -18.72 -16.37 23.59
CA LEU A 302 -19.92 -15.56 23.54
C LEU A 302 -20.35 -15.26 22.10
N GLU A 303 -21.62 -14.93 21.93
CA GLU A 303 -22.16 -14.54 20.63
C GLU A 303 -21.43 -13.32 20.06
N GLY A 304 -20.93 -13.41 18.81
CA GLY A 304 -20.12 -12.37 18.16
C GLY A 304 -18.61 -12.50 18.34
N GLU A 305 -18.09 -13.21 19.35
CA GLU A 305 -16.64 -13.42 19.53
C GLU A 305 -15.98 -14.20 18.38
N PRO A 306 -16.60 -15.28 17.83
CA PRO A 306 -16.07 -15.99 16.67
C PRO A 306 -15.86 -15.05 15.47
N LEU A 307 -16.79 -14.14 15.26
CA LEU A 307 -16.71 -13.15 14.18
C LEU A 307 -15.53 -12.20 14.39
N LEU A 308 -15.35 -11.68 15.61
CA LEU A 308 -14.21 -10.81 15.94
C LEU A 308 -12.87 -11.54 15.77
N LEU A 309 -12.80 -12.83 16.10
CA LEU A 309 -11.58 -13.65 15.87
C LEU A 309 -11.28 -13.80 14.37
N ALA A 310 -12.28 -14.11 13.55
CA ALA A 310 -12.14 -14.20 12.11
C ALA A 310 -11.67 -12.86 11.50
N GLN A 311 -12.29 -11.77 11.94
CA GLN A 311 -11.94 -10.42 11.52
C GLN A 311 -10.50 -10.06 11.91
N SER A 312 -10.09 -10.37 13.15
CA SER A 312 -8.72 -10.13 13.62
C SER A 312 -7.70 -10.97 12.86
N TYR A 313 -8.00 -12.23 12.59
CA TYR A 313 -7.17 -13.14 11.80
C TYR A 313 -6.89 -12.59 10.40
N LEU A 314 -7.92 -12.13 9.69
CA LEU A 314 -7.80 -11.57 8.35
C LEU A 314 -7.06 -10.22 8.34
N SER A 315 -7.30 -9.35 9.34
CA SER A 315 -6.56 -8.10 9.51
C SER A 315 -5.06 -8.35 9.72
N ILE A 316 -4.72 -9.23 10.66
CA ILE A 316 -3.33 -9.57 10.96
C ILE A 316 -2.65 -10.14 9.72
N THR A 317 -3.32 -11.02 8.98
CA THR A 317 -2.76 -11.59 7.76
C THR A 317 -2.52 -10.53 6.69
N ALA A 318 -3.45 -9.60 6.49
CA ALA A 318 -3.28 -8.48 5.56
C ALA A 318 -2.09 -7.59 5.95
N LEU A 319 -1.93 -7.29 7.25
CA LEU A 319 -0.80 -6.52 7.76
C LEU A 319 0.54 -7.22 7.60
N LEU A 320 0.57 -8.55 7.81
CA LEU A 320 1.78 -9.34 7.56
C LEU A 320 2.18 -9.32 6.08
N VAL A 321 1.22 -9.41 5.15
CA VAL A 321 1.50 -9.26 3.71
C VAL A 321 2.10 -7.89 3.40
N VAL A 322 1.60 -6.82 4.02
CA VAL A 322 2.18 -5.47 3.89
C VAL A 322 3.61 -5.43 4.44
N ALA A 323 3.84 -5.98 5.63
CA ALA A 323 5.16 -6.01 6.25
C ALA A 323 6.18 -6.78 5.41
N VAL A 324 5.81 -7.98 4.91
CA VAL A 324 6.67 -8.78 4.00
C VAL A 324 6.96 -8.00 2.73
N ARG A 325 5.99 -7.27 2.18
CA ARG A 325 6.20 -6.44 1.00
C ARG A 325 7.23 -5.34 1.26
N ILE A 326 7.15 -4.63 2.38
CA ILE A 326 8.12 -3.59 2.75
C ILE A 326 9.52 -4.21 2.83
N MET A 327 9.65 -5.32 3.55
CA MET A 327 10.93 -6.02 3.72
C MET A 327 11.51 -6.47 2.38
N THR A 328 10.69 -7.08 1.51
CA THR A 328 11.15 -7.57 0.20
C THR A 328 11.45 -6.44 -0.79
N GLN A 329 10.87 -5.25 -0.61
CA GLN A 329 11.25 -4.09 -1.42
C GLN A 329 12.56 -3.47 -0.96
N SER A 330 12.82 -3.48 0.35
CA SER A 330 14.08 -2.96 0.94
C SER A 330 15.29 -3.84 0.63
N THR A 331 15.07 -5.15 0.42
CA THR A 331 16.13 -6.15 0.18
C THR A 331 16.34 -6.52 -1.28
N LYS A 332 15.78 -5.76 -2.25
CA LYS A 332 16.00 -6.08 -3.66
C LYS A 332 17.48 -5.95 -4.01
N PRO A 333 18.18 -7.05 -4.34
CA PRO A 333 19.52 -6.96 -4.88
C PRO A 333 19.45 -6.22 -6.23
N TYR A 334 20.52 -5.49 -6.51
CA TYR A 334 20.74 -4.87 -7.81
C TYR A 334 20.67 -5.94 -8.90
N ASP A 335 19.80 -5.74 -9.88
CA ASP A 335 19.72 -6.58 -11.06
C ASP A 335 20.45 -5.87 -12.22
N PRO A 336 21.69 -6.28 -12.53
CA PRO A 336 22.50 -5.62 -13.55
C PRO A 336 21.94 -5.75 -14.96
N GLU A 337 21.13 -6.80 -15.24
CA GLU A 337 20.57 -7.04 -16.58
C GLU A 337 19.36 -6.16 -16.89
N SER A 338 18.65 -5.64 -15.88
CA SER A 338 17.45 -4.83 -16.13
C SER A 338 17.75 -3.34 -16.35
N GLY A 339 18.97 -2.87 -16.08
CA GLY A 339 19.34 -1.45 -16.14
C GLY A 339 18.46 -0.55 -15.26
N ARG A 340 17.62 -1.14 -14.39
CA ARG A 340 16.67 -0.47 -13.55
C ARG A 340 17.07 -0.63 -12.10
N LEU A 341 17.66 0.40 -11.53
CA LEU A 341 17.81 0.55 -10.08
C LEU A 341 16.41 0.77 -9.47
N PRO A 342 15.87 -0.17 -8.69
CA PRO A 342 14.66 0.07 -7.92
C PRO A 342 15.06 0.87 -6.67
N GLY A 343 15.02 2.20 -6.74
CA GLY A 343 15.04 3.07 -5.56
C GLY A 343 16.29 3.05 -4.65
N ALA A 344 17.23 2.14 -4.87
CA ALA A 344 18.50 2.10 -4.18
C ALA A 344 19.45 3.11 -4.84
N GLY A 345 19.46 4.33 -4.34
CA GLY A 345 20.51 5.28 -4.69
C GLY A 345 21.80 4.88 -3.98
N VAL A 346 22.92 5.32 -4.53
CA VAL A 346 24.21 5.23 -3.88
C VAL A 346 24.27 6.30 -2.78
N MET A 347 24.41 5.88 -1.55
CA MET A 347 24.56 6.81 -0.44
C MET A 347 25.99 7.31 -0.38
N TYR A 348 26.14 8.60 -0.10
CA TYR A 348 27.46 9.20 0.18
C TYR A 348 27.45 10.01 1.45
N GLN A 349 28.61 10.08 2.06
CA GLN A 349 28.91 10.89 3.22
C GLN A 349 30.05 11.84 2.86
N LEU A 350 29.75 13.12 2.72
CA LEU A 350 30.72 14.17 2.42
C LEU A 350 31.15 14.88 3.70
N HIS A 351 32.45 14.98 3.90
CA HIS A 351 33.07 15.81 4.94
C HIS A 351 33.48 17.15 4.34
N PRO A 352 32.71 18.26 4.56
CA PRO A 352 32.97 19.53 3.89
C PRO A 352 34.33 20.17 4.25
N ALA A 353 34.85 19.87 5.44
CA ALA A 353 36.12 20.42 5.90
C ALA A 353 37.35 19.81 5.20
N SER A 354 37.31 18.52 4.89
CA SER A 354 38.39 17.81 4.20
C SER A 354 38.15 17.63 2.69
N GLY A 355 36.91 17.79 2.25
CA GLY A 355 36.52 17.48 0.88
C GLY A 355 36.47 15.96 0.59
N GLU A 356 36.51 15.15 1.63
CA GLU A 356 36.54 13.70 1.55
C GLU A 356 35.12 13.14 1.44
N ILE A 357 34.94 12.11 0.59
CA ILE A 357 33.67 11.46 0.36
C ILE A 357 33.81 9.97 0.63
N LEU A 358 32.94 9.48 1.50
CA LEU A 358 32.76 8.05 1.74
C LEU A 358 31.51 7.59 0.99
N TRP A 359 31.66 6.57 0.17
CA TRP A 359 30.57 5.98 -0.61
C TRP A 359 30.12 4.66 -0.03
N ASP A 360 28.85 4.33 -0.23
CA ASP A 360 28.31 3.01 -0.06
C ASP A 360 28.92 2.04 -1.11
N GLU A 361 28.92 0.74 -0.80
CA GLU A 361 29.46 -0.34 -1.66
C GLU A 361 28.83 -0.36 -3.07
N ASN A 362 27.69 0.28 -3.25
CA ASN A 362 26.96 0.31 -4.51
C ASN A 362 27.51 1.31 -5.56
N LEU A 363 28.54 2.12 -5.25
CA LEU A 363 29.08 3.08 -6.22
C LEU A 363 29.64 2.39 -7.47
N GLN A 364 30.32 1.26 -7.30
CA GLN A 364 30.91 0.49 -8.41
C GLN A 364 29.84 -0.10 -9.34
N THR A 365 28.62 -0.28 -8.85
CA THR A 365 27.50 -0.76 -9.66
C THR A 365 26.80 0.37 -10.43
N LEU A 366 26.92 1.60 -9.95
CA LEU A 366 26.35 2.79 -10.58
C LEU A 366 27.26 3.35 -11.67
N LEU A 367 28.54 3.44 -11.36
CA LEU A 367 29.59 3.98 -12.23
C LEU A 367 30.68 2.93 -12.39
N ASP A 368 31.14 2.72 -13.62
CA ASP A 368 32.33 1.92 -13.86
C ASP A 368 33.56 2.71 -13.37
N VAL A 369 33.84 2.58 -12.08
CA VAL A 369 34.87 3.39 -11.39
C VAL A 369 36.27 2.88 -11.70
N GLY A 370 36.41 1.63 -12.22
CA GLY A 370 37.71 1.00 -12.44
C GLY A 370 38.56 1.01 -11.18
N THR A 371 39.83 1.39 -11.33
CA THR A 371 40.81 1.49 -10.24
C THR A 371 40.87 2.88 -9.57
N THR A 372 40.16 3.88 -10.07
CA THR A 372 40.24 5.26 -9.57
C THR A 372 39.15 5.51 -8.51
N PRO A 373 39.48 5.61 -7.24
CA PRO A 373 38.48 5.89 -6.20
C PRO A 373 37.94 7.32 -6.37
N LEU A 374 36.62 7.48 -6.26
CA LEU A 374 35.94 8.79 -6.19
C LEU A 374 35.87 9.26 -4.73
N SER A 375 37.01 9.36 -4.05
CA SER A 375 37.06 9.66 -2.63
C SER A 375 37.09 11.15 -2.30
N THR A 376 37.21 12.02 -3.30
CA THR A 376 37.26 13.48 -3.11
C THR A 376 36.29 14.22 -4.02
N VAL A 377 35.84 15.39 -3.56
CA VAL A 377 34.97 16.30 -4.34
C VAL A 377 35.60 16.64 -5.71
N GLN A 378 36.91 16.79 -5.75
CA GLN A 378 37.63 17.14 -6.96
C GLN A 378 37.52 16.00 -8.00
N GLN A 379 37.73 14.76 -7.61
CA GLN A 379 37.60 13.58 -8.47
C GLN A 379 36.19 13.41 -9.02
N VAL A 380 35.17 13.69 -8.21
CA VAL A 380 33.79 13.69 -8.68
C VAL A 380 33.55 14.79 -9.69
N LEU A 381 34.02 16.01 -9.43
CA LEU A 381 33.88 17.16 -10.36
C LEU A 381 34.53 16.95 -11.72
N GLU A 382 35.65 16.22 -11.77
CA GLU A 382 36.34 15.89 -13.04
C GLU A 382 35.45 15.00 -13.92
N ARG A 383 34.64 14.12 -13.34
CA ARG A 383 33.70 13.27 -14.06
C ARG A 383 32.34 13.93 -14.35
N VAL A 384 31.99 15.03 -13.66
CA VAL A 384 30.74 15.77 -13.94
C VAL A 384 30.87 16.51 -15.28
N HIS A 385 29.78 16.47 -16.06
CA HIS A 385 29.73 17.17 -17.36
C HIS A 385 30.12 18.65 -17.22
N PRO A 386 30.93 19.20 -18.10
CA PRO A 386 31.43 20.59 -18.00
C PRO A 386 30.35 21.63 -17.72
N ASP A 387 29.20 21.54 -18.40
CA ASP A 387 28.08 22.48 -18.23
C ASP A 387 27.45 22.42 -16.86
N ASP A 388 27.51 21.26 -16.17
CA ASP A 388 26.84 21.02 -14.90
C ASP A 388 27.76 21.32 -13.70
N ARG A 389 29.08 21.45 -13.91
CA ARG A 389 30.10 21.58 -12.84
C ARG A 389 29.85 22.76 -11.90
N GLU A 390 29.55 23.93 -12.43
CA GLU A 390 29.32 25.14 -11.65
C GLU A 390 28.06 25.02 -10.78
N THR A 391 27.00 24.42 -11.34
CA THR A 391 25.73 24.21 -10.63
C THR A 391 25.91 23.13 -9.55
N PHE A 392 26.69 22.08 -9.83
CA PHE A 392 27.04 21.04 -8.89
C PHE A 392 27.83 21.57 -7.70
N LYS A 393 28.86 22.40 -7.93
CA LYS A 393 29.62 23.08 -6.86
C LYS A 393 28.71 23.92 -5.96
N LYS A 394 27.80 24.70 -6.56
CA LYS A 394 26.84 25.52 -5.82
C LYS A 394 25.89 24.67 -4.98
N HIS A 395 25.44 23.55 -5.51
CA HIS A 395 24.55 22.63 -4.80
C HIS A 395 25.24 22.04 -3.58
N TRP A 396 26.44 21.50 -3.72
CA TRP A 396 27.18 20.89 -2.62
C TRP A 396 27.68 21.93 -1.60
N SER A 397 28.06 23.13 -2.02
CA SER A 397 28.40 24.23 -1.09
C SER A 397 27.18 24.80 -0.35
N ALA A 398 25.98 24.78 -0.98
CA ALA A 398 24.74 25.21 -0.32
C ALA A 398 24.28 24.21 0.77
N GLY A 399 24.56 22.93 0.62
CA GLY A 399 24.30 21.87 1.60
C GLY A 399 25.05 22.04 2.92
N THR A 400 26.11 22.87 2.94
CA THR A 400 26.90 23.15 4.17
C THR A 400 26.23 24.14 5.12
N LYS A 401 25.14 24.82 4.73
CA LYS A 401 24.45 25.78 5.59
C LYS A 401 23.45 25.08 6.51
N PRO A 402 23.63 25.13 7.83
CA PRO A 402 22.71 24.52 8.78
C PRO A 402 21.31 25.11 8.67
N GLY A 403 20.29 24.22 8.66
CA GLY A 403 18.88 24.62 8.64
C GLY A 403 18.24 24.81 7.26
N LYS A 404 18.96 24.70 6.14
CA LYS A 404 18.37 24.64 4.81
C LYS A 404 17.97 23.20 4.50
N ARG A 405 16.68 22.97 4.22
CA ARG A 405 16.21 21.68 3.68
C ARG A 405 16.95 21.39 2.38
N GLY A 406 17.48 20.18 2.26
CA GLY A 406 18.17 19.72 1.08
C GLY A 406 17.36 19.98 -0.19
N SER A 407 18.02 20.49 -1.20
CA SER A 407 17.49 20.62 -2.55
C SER A 407 17.89 19.40 -3.36
N SER A 408 17.00 18.88 -4.17
CA SER A 408 17.33 17.86 -5.14
C SER A 408 17.87 18.51 -6.42
N PHE A 409 18.94 17.95 -6.99
CA PHE A 409 19.62 18.46 -8.17
C PHE A 409 19.95 17.34 -9.14
N ALA A 410 19.73 17.56 -10.43
CA ALA A 410 20.08 16.62 -11.47
C ALA A 410 21.33 17.10 -12.22
N PHE A 411 22.27 16.20 -12.50
CA PHE A 411 23.49 16.47 -13.24
C PHE A 411 23.93 15.24 -14.02
N ARG A 412 24.77 15.44 -15.03
CA ARG A 412 25.35 14.40 -15.87
C ARG A 412 26.74 14.03 -15.35
N ILE A 413 27.04 12.75 -15.23
CA ILE A 413 28.34 12.21 -14.85
C ILE A 413 28.81 11.18 -15.87
N ASP A 414 30.11 11.14 -16.16
CA ASP A 414 30.70 10.10 -17.00
C ASP A 414 30.67 8.75 -16.28
N LYS A 415 30.07 7.75 -16.93
CA LYS A 415 29.98 6.39 -16.42
C LYS A 415 31.34 5.67 -16.37
N GLY A 416 32.34 6.17 -17.07
CA GLY A 416 33.70 5.59 -17.17
C GLY A 416 34.02 5.04 -18.55
N ASN A 417 33.05 4.91 -19.46
CA ASN A 417 33.19 4.46 -20.82
C ASN A 417 32.95 5.57 -21.88
N GLY A 418 32.83 6.82 -21.44
CA GLY A 418 32.46 7.95 -22.27
C GLY A 418 30.97 8.22 -22.40
N ASP A 419 30.11 7.38 -21.80
CA ASP A 419 28.68 7.61 -21.78
C ASP A 419 28.28 8.48 -20.60
N TRP A 420 27.36 9.42 -20.84
CA TRP A 420 26.83 10.29 -19.80
C TRP A 420 25.63 9.69 -19.11
N LEU A 421 25.71 9.60 -17.77
CA LEU A 421 24.61 9.15 -16.92
C LEU A 421 24.01 10.36 -16.20
N THR A 422 22.68 10.54 -16.28
CA THR A 422 21.99 11.58 -15.51
C THR A 422 21.66 11.08 -14.12
N ILE A 423 22.25 11.72 -13.12
CA ILE A 423 22.07 11.42 -11.69
C ILE A 423 21.21 12.48 -11.05
N TYR A 424 20.37 12.05 -10.14
CA TYR A 424 19.56 12.88 -9.27
C TYR A 424 20.12 12.81 -7.86
N ASP A 425 20.74 13.89 -7.40
CA ASP A 425 21.29 14.00 -6.05
C ASP A 425 20.23 14.53 -5.08
N GLN A 426 19.97 13.76 -4.02
CA GLN A 426 19.11 14.14 -2.92
C GLN A 426 19.97 14.28 -1.66
N SER A 427 20.34 15.51 -1.31
CA SER A 427 21.06 15.77 -0.06
C SER A 427 20.09 16.35 0.97
N PRO A 428 19.82 15.62 2.08
CA PRO A 428 18.87 16.06 3.11
C PRO A 428 19.37 17.21 3.98
N GLY A 429 20.63 17.64 3.82
CA GLY A 429 21.25 18.70 4.58
C GLY A 429 22.39 18.23 5.47
N ALA A 430 23.07 19.17 6.11
CA ALA A 430 24.20 18.90 6.95
C ALA A 430 23.79 18.44 8.36
N LEU A 431 24.36 17.33 8.80
CA LEU A 431 24.28 16.84 10.17
C LEU A 431 25.54 17.25 10.94
N ARG A 432 25.37 17.65 12.22
CA ARG A 432 26.50 17.86 13.14
C ARG A 432 26.84 16.54 13.82
N GLY A 433 27.97 15.95 13.45
CA GLY A 433 28.53 14.79 14.13
C GLY A 433 29.63 15.17 15.13
N ALA A 434 30.12 14.21 15.92
CA ALA A 434 31.19 14.41 16.88
C ALA A 434 32.52 14.88 16.26
N ARG A 435 32.74 14.64 14.97
CA ARG A 435 33.95 14.99 14.21
C ARG A 435 33.76 16.18 13.25
N GLY A 436 32.69 16.96 13.43
CA GLY A 436 32.40 18.10 12.56
C GLY A 436 31.08 17.95 11.79
N GLN A 437 30.93 18.80 10.79
CA GLN A 437 29.76 18.79 9.92
C GLN A 437 29.90 17.73 8.83
N VAL A 438 28.86 16.94 8.63
CA VAL A 438 28.80 15.88 7.62
C VAL A 438 27.54 16.06 6.78
N ILE A 439 27.64 15.93 5.49
CA ILE A 439 26.51 15.91 4.56
C ILE A 439 26.27 14.48 4.12
N ILE A 440 25.08 13.97 4.35
CA ILE A 440 24.67 12.67 3.83
C ILE A 440 23.76 12.93 2.62
N GLY A 441 24.05 12.31 1.50
CA GLY A 441 23.24 12.39 0.29
C GLY A 441 23.02 11.04 -0.36
N ASN A 442 22.12 11.02 -1.34
CA ASN A 442 21.78 9.84 -2.09
C ASN A 442 21.69 10.17 -3.58
N TRP A 443 22.46 9.44 -4.38
CA TRP A 443 22.46 9.54 -5.83
C TRP A 443 21.53 8.50 -6.43
N GLN A 444 20.62 8.94 -7.28
CA GLN A 444 19.69 8.08 -8.01
C GLN A 444 19.82 8.33 -9.51
N ILE A 445 19.71 7.29 -10.33
CA ILE A 445 19.68 7.45 -11.78
C ILE A 445 18.39 8.19 -12.16
N SER A 446 18.52 9.28 -12.91
CA SER A 446 17.37 9.99 -13.48
C SER A 446 16.68 9.10 -14.51
N ARG A 447 15.37 8.91 -14.36
CA ARG A 447 14.54 8.18 -15.33
C ARG A 447 14.16 9.03 -16.57
N TYR A 448 14.75 10.21 -16.71
CA TYR A 448 14.50 11.14 -17.81
C TYR A 448 15.82 11.41 -18.53
N SER A 449 16.19 10.54 -19.45
CA SER A 449 17.13 10.81 -20.55
C SER A 449 16.34 10.88 -21.84
#